data_57255b92af2f68f748e4dd81c2f80b7e
#
_entry.id   57255b92af2f68f748e4dd81c2f80b7e
#
_cell.length_a   1.000
_cell.length_b   1.000
_cell.length_c   1.000
_cell.angle_alpha   90.00
_cell.angle_beta   90.00
_cell.angle_gamma   90.00
#
_symmetry.space_group_name_H-M   'P 1'
#
loop_
_entity.id
_entity.type
_entity.pdbx_description
1 polymer ?
#
loop_
_entity_poly.entity_id
_entity_poly.type
_entity_poly.pdbx_seq_one_letter_code
_entity_poly.pdbx_strand_id
1 'polypeptide(L)'
;MQLLRFRPLRVAAALLLGLGLAACSDDTQDLYAHHRAFFKYSPVAAVQPLYTALNNPGQFCAVTFETSHIRFASPTGQGQTVLRTAAEAYGKPESIAGFVVGTPSVPDLNLQYLPLAFDLACPACYEEALITKQLQFAGPEALSCGRCHRTYDLQNAGTLSQGEGTWRLFRYQVSYANDAVVIIN
;
A
#
# COMPACT_ATOMS: atom_id res chain seq x y z
N MET A 1 -2.39 -71.03 -10.81
CA MET A 1 -2.56 -69.75 -11.48
C MET A 1 -3.55 -68.91 -10.67
N GLN A 2 -3.08 -68.05 -9.73
CA GLN A 2 -3.95 -67.24 -8.90
C GLN A 2 -3.96 -65.80 -9.47
N LEU A 3 -5.16 -65.42 -9.92
CA LEU A 3 -5.43 -64.04 -10.44
C LEU A 3 -5.55 -63.09 -9.26
N LEU A 4 -4.60 -62.17 -9.15
CA LEU A 4 -4.66 -61.03 -8.24
C LEU A 4 -5.86 -60.12 -8.61
N ARG A 5 -6.93 -60.17 -7.81
CA ARG A 5 -8.03 -59.18 -7.88
C ARG A 5 -7.56 -57.89 -7.22
N PHE A 6 -7.08 -56.93 -7.98
CA PHE A 6 -6.90 -55.55 -7.56
C PHE A 6 -8.25 -54.93 -7.22
N ARG A 7 -8.45 -54.50 -5.99
CA ARG A 7 -9.66 -53.80 -5.53
C ARG A 7 -9.61 -52.34 -6.00
N PRO A 8 -10.42 -51.90 -6.99
CA PRO A 8 -10.38 -50.54 -7.52
C PRO A 8 -10.75 -49.45 -6.49
N LEU A 9 -11.44 -49.86 -5.41
CA LEU A 9 -11.89 -48.94 -4.35
C LEU A 9 -10.75 -48.29 -3.54
N ARG A 10 -9.60 -48.97 -3.43
CA ARG A 10 -8.44 -48.40 -2.66
C ARG A 10 -7.65 -47.40 -3.50
N VAL A 11 -7.65 -47.51 -4.81
CA VAL A 11 -6.97 -46.57 -5.70
C VAL A 11 -7.78 -45.26 -5.81
N ALA A 12 -9.10 -45.33 -5.85
CA ALA A 12 -9.99 -44.18 -5.89
C ALA A 12 -9.91 -43.35 -4.58
N ALA A 13 -9.79 -44.00 -3.43
CA ALA A 13 -9.62 -43.30 -2.13
C ALA A 13 -8.27 -42.56 -2.02
N ALA A 14 -7.19 -43.13 -2.57
CA ALA A 14 -5.87 -42.49 -2.56
C ALA A 14 -5.82 -41.28 -3.52
N LEU A 15 -6.53 -41.31 -4.65
CA LEU A 15 -6.64 -40.20 -5.59
C LEU A 15 -7.43 -39.01 -5.01
N LEU A 16 -8.51 -39.30 -4.26
CA LEU A 16 -9.31 -38.26 -3.60
C LEU A 16 -8.58 -37.57 -2.44
N LEU A 17 -7.69 -38.27 -1.72
CA LEU A 17 -6.86 -37.66 -0.68
C LEU A 17 -5.74 -36.79 -1.27
N GLY A 18 -5.26 -37.08 -2.47
CA GLY A 18 -4.19 -36.29 -3.13
C GLY A 18 -4.68 -34.95 -3.69
N LEU A 19 -5.96 -34.80 -4.01
CA LEU A 19 -6.52 -33.54 -4.53
C LEU A 19 -6.84 -32.50 -3.42
N GLY A 20 -6.90 -32.89 -2.16
CA GLY A 20 -7.24 -32.00 -1.05
C GLY A 20 -6.08 -31.14 -0.52
N LEU A 21 -4.83 -31.38 -0.98
CA LEU A 21 -3.65 -30.68 -0.45
C LEU A 21 -3.15 -29.52 -1.34
N ALA A 22 -3.82 -29.24 -2.46
CA ALA A 22 -3.41 -28.18 -3.40
C ALA A 22 -4.17 -26.84 -3.22
N ALA A 23 -4.97 -26.69 -2.17
CA ALA A 23 -5.86 -25.52 -2.00
C ALA A 23 -5.46 -24.57 -0.85
N CYS A 24 -4.17 -24.47 -0.58
CA CYS A 24 -3.65 -23.33 0.20
C CYS A 24 -2.67 -22.56 -0.69
N SER A 25 -3.20 -21.76 -1.61
CA SER A 25 -2.45 -20.64 -2.15
C SER A 25 -2.45 -19.56 -1.08
N ASP A 26 -1.28 -19.18 -0.66
CA ASP A 26 -1.05 -18.14 0.34
C ASP A 26 -1.36 -16.77 -0.31
N ASP A 27 -2.64 -16.38 -0.35
CA ASP A 27 -3.11 -15.10 -0.89
C ASP A 27 -2.62 -13.88 -0.07
N THR A 28 -1.86 -14.12 1.00
CA THR A 28 -1.31 -13.05 1.83
C THR A 28 -0.14 -12.31 1.18
N GLN A 29 0.51 -12.88 0.18
CA GLN A 29 1.62 -12.22 -0.53
C GLN A 29 1.17 -11.12 -1.51
N ASP A 30 -0.06 -11.17 -2.01
CA ASP A 30 -0.59 -10.18 -2.96
C ASP A 30 -1.10 -8.89 -2.31
N LEU A 31 -1.05 -8.79 -0.98
CA LEU A 31 -1.51 -7.59 -0.28
C LEU A 31 -0.52 -6.42 -0.40
N TYR A 32 0.77 -6.70 -0.50
CA TYR A 32 1.82 -5.70 -0.60
C TYR A 32 2.48 -5.71 -1.98
N ALA A 33 2.87 -4.52 -2.43
CA ALA A 33 3.55 -4.37 -3.71
C ALA A 33 4.97 -4.96 -3.67
N HIS A 34 5.45 -5.47 -4.80
CA HIS A 34 6.81 -6.00 -4.92
C HIS A 34 7.87 -4.93 -5.25
N HIS A 35 7.46 -3.68 -5.38
CA HIS A 35 8.37 -2.57 -5.66
C HIS A 35 9.14 -2.17 -4.40
N ARG A 36 10.40 -1.81 -4.57
CA ARG A 36 11.23 -1.34 -3.46
C ARG A 36 10.63 -0.09 -2.84
N ALA A 37 10.46 -0.11 -1.52
CA ALA A 37 10.02 1.01 -0.74
C ALA A 37 10.84 1.12 0.53
N PHE A 38 11.33 2.32 0.79
CA PHE A 38 11.98 2.68 2.04
C PHE A 38 11.75 4.14 2.36
N PHE A 39 11.18 4.41 3.51
CA PHE A 39 11.12 5.74 4.08
C PHE A 39 11.09 5.66 5.59
N LYS A 40 11.98 6.42 6.25
CA LYS A 40 11.96 6.59 7.70
C LYS A 40 12.03 8.06 8.04
N TYR A 41 11.17 8.50 8.94
CA TYR A 41 11.15 9.89 9.39
C TYR A 41 10.85 9.98 10.89
N SER A 42 11.62 10.83 11.58
CA SER A 42 11.46 11.18 13.00
C SER A 42 12.12 12.54 13.27
N PRO A 43 11.58 13.39 14.11
CA PRO A 43 10.32 13.22 14.84
C PRO A 43 9.10 13.57 13.96
N VAL A 44 8.08 12.73 13.97
CA VAL A 44 6.84 12.94 13.21
C VAL A 44 6.10 14.20 13.71
N ALA A 45 6.13 14.45 15.01
CA ALA A 45 5.51 15.62 15.62
C ALA A 45 6.04 16.97 15.07
N ALA A 46 7.23 16.99 14.48
CA ALA A 46 7.78 18.19 13.84
C ALA A 46 7.11 18.55 12.51
N VAL A 47 6.31 17.63 11.93
CA VAL A 47 5.68 17.80 10.62
C VAL A 47 4.16 17.61 10.75
N GLN A 48 3.43 18.72 10.86
CA GLN A 48 1.99 18.70 11.16
C GLN A 48 1.14 17.89 10.17
N PRO A 49 1.30 17.97 8.84
CA PRO A 49 0.52 17.13 7.92
C PRO A 49 0.72 15.63 8.17
N LEU A 50 1.96 15.21 8.47
CA LEU A 50 2.30 13.81 8.75
C LEU A 50 1.79 13.37 10.12
N TYR A 51 1.98 14.20 11.14
CA TYR A 51 1.49 13.94 12.49
C TYR A 51 -0.04 13.76 12.50
N THR A 52 -0.75 14.67 11.83
CA THR A 52 -2.21 14.61 11.72
C THR A 52 -2.67 13.34 11.01
N ALA A 53 -2.02 12.96 9.92
CA ALA A 53 -2.36 11.77 9.14
C ALA A 53 -2.19 10.46 9.93
N LEU A 54 -1.18 10.39 10.81
CA LEU A 54 -0.88 9.19 11.58
C LEU A 54 -1.66 9.07 12.89
N ASN A 55 -2.18 10.19 13.41
CA ASN A 55 -2.86 10.21 14.71
C ASN A 55 -4.38 10.47 14.63
N ASN A 56 -4.89 10.91 13.48
CA ASN A 56 -6.31 11.20 13.33
C ASN A 56 -6.94 10.33 12.23
N PRO A 57 -7.97 9.53 12.54
CA PRO A 57 -8.70 8.76 11.53
C PRO A 57 -9.28 9.67 10.42
N GLY A 58 -9.27 9.16 9.19
CA GLY A 58 -9.75 9.88 8.00
C GLY A 58 -8.74 10.90 7.46
N GLN A 59 -7.51 10.91 7.95
CA GLN A 59 -6.48 11.86 7.52
C GLN A 59 -5.34 11.15 6.80
N PHE A 60 -4.90 11.75 5.69
CA PHE A 60 -3.78 11.26 4.89
C PHE A 60 -2.78 12.38 4.60
N CYS A 61 -1.54 12.01 4.36
CA CYS A 61 -0.44 12.90 3.99
C CYS A 61 0.29 12.33 2.78
N ALA A 62 0.45 13.12 1.74
CA ALA A 62 1.34 12.83 0.64
C ALA A 62 2.77 13.25 1.00
N VAL A 63 3.73 12.36 0.74
CA VAL A 63 5.17 12.56 0.96
C VAL A 63 5.87 12.47 -0.39
N THR A 64 6.41 13.59 -0.85
CA THR A 64 7.11 13.66 -2.14
C THR A 64 8.55 14.11 -1.95
N PHE A 65 9.43 13.57 -2.80
CA PHE A 65 10.87 13.81 -2.71
C PHE A 65 11.31 14.73 -3.85
N GLU A 66 11.71 15.94 -3.50
CA GLU A 66 12.35 16.91 -4.40
C GLU A 66 13.88 16.77 -4.30
N THR A 67 14.61 17.51 -5.11
CA THR A 67 16.09 17.42 -5.15
C THR A 67 16.74 17.66 -3.77
N SER A 68 16.29 18.67 -3.04
CA SER A 68 16.85 19.06 -1.74
C SER A 68 15.87 18.99 -0.58
N HIS A 69 14.59 18.74 -0.85
CA HIS A 69 13.53 18.80 0.14
C HIS A 69 12.61 17.60 0.08
N ILE A 70 11.94 17.35 1.19
CA ILE A 70 10.79 16.46 1.30
C ILE A 70 9.58 17.35 1.54
N ARG A 71 8.56 17.20 0.73
CA ARG A 71 7.30 17.90 0.88
C ARG A 71 6.25 16.95 1.45
N PHE A 72 5.61 17.41 2.50
CA PHE A 72 4.46 16.78 3.14
C PHE A 72 3.22 17.62 2.85
N ALA A 73 2.17 17.01 2.33
CA ALA A 73 0.95 17.73 1.96
C ALA A 73 -0.30 16.97 2.39
N SER A 74 -1.24 17.68 3.02
CA SER A 74 -2.56 17.15 3.36
C SER A 74 -3.54 17.28 2.18
N PRO A 75 -4.66 16.56 2.17
CA PRO A 75 -5.74 16.72 1.18
C PRO A 75 -6.32 18.13 1.13
N THR A 76 -6.25 18.88 2.22
CA THR A 76 -6.75 20.27 2.32
C THR A 76 -5.77 21.31 1.75
N GLY A 77 -4.63 20.86 1.21
CA GLY A 77 -3.61 21.74 0.66
C GLY A 77 -2.63 22.33 1.68
N GLN A 78 -2.79 22.01 2.96
CA GLN A 78 -1.76 22.37 3.95
C GLN A 78 -0.49 21.57 3.67
N GLY A 79 0.64 22.25 3.59
CA GLY A 79 1.92 21.65 3.26
C GLY A 79 3.02 22.12 4.20
N GLN A 80 3.99 21.23 4.41
CA GLN A 80 5.23 21.54 5.10
C GLN A 80 6.40 20.93 4.34
N THR A 81 7.50 21.67 4.25
CA THR A 81 8.70 21.24 3.54
C THR A 81 9.87 21.17 4.51
N VAL A 82 10.62 20.09 4.46
CA VAL A 82 11.83 19.89 5.28
C VAL A 82 13.01 19.55 4.38
N LEU A 83 14.23 19.76 4.89
CA LEU A 83 15.43 19.35 4.15
C LEU A 83 15.47 17.82 4.01
N ARG A 84 15.84 17.36 2.84
CA ARG A 84 15.92 15.92 2.52
C ARG A 84 16.92 15.16 3.41
N THR A 85 17.98 15.83 3.85
CA THR A 85 18.99 15.28 4.76
C THR A 85 18.40 14.77 6.08
N ALA A 86 17.26 15.30 6.52
CA ALA A 86 16.58 14.83 7.74
C ALA A 86 16.10 13.37 7.63
N ALA A 87 15.62 12.96 6.45
CA ALA A 87 15.23 11.56 6.21
C ALA A 87 16.43 10.69 5.76
N GLU A 88 17.37 11.26 5.02
CA GLU A 88 18.57 10.53 4.57
C GLU A 88 19.51 10.14 5.71
N ALA A 89 19.39 10.77 6.87
CA ALA A 89 20.05 10.32 8.10
C ALA A 89 19.68 8.88 8.50
N TYR A 90 18.54 8.37 8.02
CA TYR A 90 18.06 7.00 8.27
C TYR A 90 18.22 6.05 7.08
N GLY A 91 18.67 6.54 5.95
CA GLY A 91 18.78 5.84 4.66
C GLY A 91 18.11 6.64 3.55
N LYS A 92 18.52 6.40 2.31
CA LYS A 92 17.95 7.10 1.16
C LYS A 92 16.52 6.62 0.93
N PRO A 93 15.53 7.53 0.88
CA PRO A 93 14.16 7.16 0.55
C PRO A 93 14.05 6.52 -0.84
N GLU A 94 13.29 5.43 -0.94
CA GLU A 94 13.01 4.70 -2.18
C GLU A 94 11.50 4.58 -2.37
N SER A 95 11.00 4.94 -3.55
CA SER A 95 9.60 4.81 -3.98
C SER A 95 9.52 4.98 -5.49
N ILE A 96 8.37 4.67 -6.10
CA ILE A 96 8.15 4.95 -7.53
C ILE A 96 7.87 6.44 -7.73
N ALA A 97 6.91 7.03 -6.98
CA ALA A 97 6.50 8.44 -7.15
C ALA A 97 6.35 9.20 -5.82
N GLY A 98 6.73 8.62 -4.71
CA GLY A 98 6.49 9.12 -3.36
C GLY A 98 5.50 8.26 -2.62
N PHE A 99 5.05 8.70 -1.45
CA PHE A 99 4.11 7.96 -0.60
C PHE A 99 2.87 8.76 -0.28
N VAL A 100 1.76 8.08 -0.09
CA VAL A 100 0.64 8.56 0.71
C VAL A 100 0.53 7.67 1.93
N VAL A 101 0.48 8.28 3.10
CA VAL A 101 0.39 7.58 4.39
C VAL A 101 -0.68 8.24 5.24
N GLY A 102 -1.43 7.45 5.98
CA GLY A 102 -2.46 7.97 6.86
C GLY A 102 -3.29 6.89 7.51
N THR A 103 -4.23 7.31 8.32
CA THR A 103 -5.10 6.44 9.10
C THR A 103 -6.52 6.49 8.54
N PRO A 104 -7.09 5.37 8.08
CA PRO A 104 -8.45 5.32 7.56
C PRO A 104 -9.49 5.78 8.59
N SER A 105 -10.63 6.30 8.14
CA SER A 105 -11.74 6.67 9.03
C SER A 105 -12.53 5.47 9.54
N VAL A 106 -12.42 4.30 8.90
CA VAL A 106 -13.00 3.04 9.37
C VAL A 106 -11.91 2.15 9.96
N PRO A 107 -12.11 1.63 11.18
CA PRO A 107 -11.15 0.72 11.80
C PRO A 107 -11.13 -0.64 11.09
N ASP A 108 -10.09 -1.42 11.36
CA ASP A 108 -9.99 -2.81 10.91
C ASP A 108 -10.99 -3.73 11.65
N LEU A 109 -10.97 -5.03 11.33
CA LEU A 109 -11.84 -6.04 11.95
C LEU A 109 -11.61 -6.20 13.47
N ASN A 110 -10.48 -5.74 13.99
CA ASN A 110 -10.16 -5.74 15.42
C ASN A 110 -10.50 -4.39 16.08
N LEU A 111 -11.23 -3.52 15.39
CA LEU A 111 -11.57 -2.15 15.82
C LEU A 111 -10.33 -1.27 16.07
N GLN A 112 -9.23 -1.53 15.35
CA GLN A 112 -8.01 -0.75 15.43
C GLN A 112 -7.88 0.18 14.22
N TYR A 113 -7.43 1.40 14.48
CA TYR A 113 -7.08 2.38 13.46
C TYR A 113 -5.60 2.25 13.11
N LEU A 114 -5.29 1.37 12.16
CA LEU A 114 -3.92 1.12 11.72
C LEU A 114 -3.57 2.03 10.53
N PRO A 115 -2.38 2.64 10.53
CA PRO A 115 -1.96 3.44 9.40
C PRO A 115 -1.79 2.56 8.15
N LEU A 116 -2.08 3.15 6.99
CA LEU A 116 -1.85 2.58 5.66
C LEU A 116 -0.83 3.43 4.91
N ALA A 117 -0.03 2.78 4.07
CA ALA A 117 0.89 3.46 3.18
C ALA A 117 0.81 2.89 1.76
N PHE A 118 0.78 3.79 0.77
CA PHE A 118 0.75 3.43 -0.65
C PHE A 118 1.76 4.28 -1.42
N ASP A 119 2.18 3.80 -2.60
CA ASP A 119 2.90 4.63 -3.55
C ASP A 119 1.98 5.67 -4.18
N LEU A 120 2.51 6.84 -4.47
CA LEU A 120 1.79 7.86 -5.21
C LEU A 120 1.79 7.63 -6.74
N ALA A 121 2.44 6.57 -7.23
CA ALA A 121 2.35 6.20 -8.64
C ALA A 121 0.95 5.65 -8.99
N CYS A 122 0.41 6.08 -10.12
CA CYS A 122 -0.82 5.50 -10.65
C CYS A 122 -0.53 4.07 -11.14
N PRO A 123 -1.11 3.01 -10.52
CA PRO A 123 -0.80 1.64 -10.89
C PRO A 123 -1.18 1.33 -12.33
N ALA A 124 -2.33 1.76 -12.80
CA ALA A 124 -2.75 1.55 -14.18
C ALA A 124 -1.78 2.16 -15.20
N CYS A 125 -1.34 3.41 -15.00
CA CYS A 125 -0.37 4.04 -15.91
C CYS A 125 1.01 3.35 -15.85
N TYR A 126 1.39 2.88 -14.68
CA TYR A 126 2.68 2.23 -14.46
C TYR A 126 2.71 0.83 -15.09
N GLU A 127 1.72 0.00 -14.83
CA GLU A 127 1.65 -1.38 -15.33
C GLU A 127 1.31 -1.47 -16.83
N GLU A 128 0.35 -0.64 -17.31
CA GLU A 128 -0.07 -0.68 -18.71
C GLU A 128 0.96 -0.03 -19.66
N ALA A 129 1.67 1.00 -19.22
CA ALA A 129 2.49 1.83 -20.11
C ALA A 129 3.90 2.15 -19.59
N LEU A 130 4.29 1.63 -18.44
CA LEU A 130 5.54 1.94 -17.73
C LEU A 130 5.73 3.46 -17.51
N ILE A 131 4.62 4.17 -17.29
CA ILE A 131 4.64 5.61 -17.09
C ILE A 131 4.40 5.92 -15.61
N THR A 132 5.42 6.47 -14.97
CA THR A 132 5.31 7.03 -13.63
C THR A 132 4.47 8.29 -13.66
N LYS A 133 3.18 8.18 -13.32
CA LYS A 133 2.27 9.32 -13.18
C LYS A 133 1.87 9.46 -11.73
N GLN A 134 2.24 10.56 -11.11
CA GLN A 134 1.90 10.84 -9.73
C GLN A 134 0.42 11.12 -9.58
N LEU A 135 -0.20 10.49 -8.59
CA LEU A 135 -1.57 10.71 -8.15
C LEU A 135 -1.67 11.99 -7.33
N GLN A 136 -2.86 12.57 -7.31
CA GLN A 136 -3.19 13.76 -6.54
C GLN A 136 -4.44 13.50 -5.69
N PHE A 137 -4.55 14.18 -4.56
CA PHE A 137 -5.77 14.12 -3.75
C PHE A 137 -6.98 14.62 -4.55
N ALA A 138 -8.04 13.82 -4.57
CA ALA A 138 -9.36 14.14 -5.12
C ALA A 138 -10.40 14.30 -4.01
N GLY A 139 -9.97 14.23 -2.77
CA GLY A 139 -10.76 14.31 -1.55
C GLY A 139 -9.92 13.89 -0.36
N PRO A 140 -10.50 13.86 0.86
CA PRO A 140 -9.76 13.50 2.07
C PRO A 140 -9.15 12.10 2.02
N GLU A 141 -9.87 11.13 1.44
CA GLU A 141 -9.50 9.73 1.39
C GLU A 141 -9.49 9.18 -0.06
N ALA A 142 -9.31 10.04 -1.06
CA ALA A 142 -9.30 9.65 -2.47
C ALA A 142 -8.10 10.24 -3.21
N LEU A 143 -7.52 9.43 -4.10
CA LEU A 143 -6.48 9.84 -5.03
C LEU A 143 -6.96 9.69 -6.47
N SER A 144 -6.67 10.65 -7.33
CA SER A 144 -6.98 10.59 -8.75
C SER A 144 -5.74 10.74 -9.64
N CYS A 145 -5.81 10.12 -10.82
CA CYS A 145 -4.79 10.24 -11.85
C CYS A 145 -5.20 11.26 -12.90
N GLY A 146 -4.44 12.34 -13.05
CA GLY A 146 -4.68 13.35 -14.09
C GLY A 146 -4.43 12.88 -15.53
N ARG A 147 -3.95 11.62 -15.74
CA ARG A 147 -3.74 11.04 -17.07
C ARG A 147 -4.87 10.09 -17.50
N CYS A 148 -5.15 9.06 -16.68
CA CYS A 148 -6.13 8.03 -17.00
C CYS A 148 -7.48 8.26 -16.34
N HIS A 149 -7.62 9.31 -15.53
CA HIS A 149 -8.83 9.73 -14.82
C HIS A 149 -9.41 8.69 -13.85
N ARG A 150 -8.62 7.67 -13.49
CA ARG A 150 -8.99 6.68 -12.47
C ARG A 150 -8.84 7.29 -11.08
N THR A 151 -9.77 6.94 -10.18
CA THR A 151 -9.77 7.37 -8.78
C THR A 151 -9.69 6.15 -7.88
N TYR A 152 -8.90 6.26 -6.81
CA TYR A 152 -8.61 5.20 -5.86
C TYR A 152 -9.04 5.61 -4.47
N ASP A 153 -9.63 4.67 -3.72
CA ASP A 153 -10.14 4.86 -2.38
C ASP A 153 -9.11 4.41 -1.35
N LEU A 154 -8.57 5.35 -0.58
CA LEU A 154 -7.59 5.08 0.47
C LEU A 154 -8.19 4.36 1.68
N GLN A 155 -9.47 4.60 1.95
CA GLN A 155 -10.26 3.96 2.99
C GLN A 155 -10.39 2.45 2.73
N ASN A 156 -10.62 2.08 1.47
CA ASN A 156 -10.81 0.70 1.05
C ASN A 156 -9.51 0.11 0.47
N ALA A 157 -8.42 0.19 1.23
CA ALA A 157 -7.13 -0.41 0.90
C ALA A 157 -6.58 -0.06 -0.49
N GLY A 158 -6.88 1.15 -1.00
CA GLY A 158 -6.38 1.63 -2.27
C GLY A 158 -7.06 1.03 -3.50
N THR A 159 -8.27 0.49 -3.36
CA THR A 159 -9.04 -0.06 -4.49
C THR A 159 -9.53 1.01 -5.43
N LEU A 160 -9.71 0.64 -6.70
CA LEU A 160 -10.30 1.53 -7.71
C LEU A 160 -11.75 1.86 -7.33
N SER A 161 -12.08 3.15 -7.20
CA SER A 161 -13.43 3.64 -6.91
C SER A 161 -14.13 4.23 -8.13
N GLN A 162 -13.36 4.75 -9.12
CA GLN A 162 -13.89 5.26 -10.39
C GLN A 162 -12.93 4.91 -11.54
N GLY A 163 -13.50 4.52 -12.67
CA GLY A 163 -12.79 4.10 -13.88
C GLY A 163 -12.94 2.61 -14.15
N GLU A 164 -12.29 2.11 -15.20
CA GLU A 164 -12.34 0.72 -15.63
C GLU A 164 -11.11 -0.06 -15.14
N GLY A 165 -11.29 -1.37 -14.84
CA GLY A 165 -10.25 -2.31 -14.44
C GLY A 165 -10.34 -2.72 -12.97
N THR A 166 -9.36 -3.50 -12.53
CA THR A 166 -9.25 -4.08 -11.16
C THR A 166 -8.01 -3.58 -10.43
N TRP A 167 -7.55 -2.38 -10.77
CA TRP A 167 -6.34 -1.80 -10.25
C TRP A 167 -6.46 -1.46 -8.77
N ARG A 168 -5.35 -1.67 -8.03
CA ARG A 168 -5.17 -1.25 -6.64
C ARG A 168 -3.88 -0.46 -6.51
N LEU A 169 -3.85 0.48 -5.57
CA LEU A 169 -2.62 1.18 -5.22
C LEU A 169 -1.55 0.20 -4.74
N PHE A 170 -0.30 0.48 -5.04
CA PHE A 170 0.85 -0.26 -4.51
C PHE A 170 0.95 -0.02 -3.02
N ARG A 171 0.57 -1.01 -2.22
CA ARG A 171 0.56 -0.94 -0.76
C ARG A 171 1.89 -1.38 -0.21
N TYR A 172 2.33 -0.70 0.85
CA TYR A 172 3.55 -1.00 1.58
C TYR A 172 3.28 -1.25 3.06
N GLN A 173 4.20 -1.93 3.73
CA GLN A 173 4.16 -2.07 5.16
C GLN A 173 4.48 -0.73 5.80
N VAL A 174 3.74 -0.37 6.86
CA VAL A 174 3.97 0.85 7.61
C VAL A 174 3.89 0.57 9.09
N SER A 175 4.81 1.16 9.84
CA SER A 175 4.78 1.17 11.30
C SER A 175 4.94 2.59 11.82
N TYR A 176 4.19 2.94 12.87
CA TYR A 176 4.31 4.21 13.56
C TYR A 176 4.41 3.95 15.05
N ALA A 177 5.56 4.27 15.63
CA ALA A 177 5.84 4.12 17.05
C ALA A 177 6.94 5.08 17.48
N ASN A 178 6.89 5.51 18.74
CA ASN A 178 7.93 6.39 19.34
C ASN A 178 8.22 7.64 18.50
N ASP A 179 7.17 8.28 17.98
CA ASP A 179 7.27 9.47 17.14
C ASP A 179 8.12 9.25 15.85
N ALA A 180 8.18 8.02 15.38
CA ALA A 180 8.85 7.64 14.15
C ALA A 180 7.93 6.83 13.24
N VAL A 181 7.88 7.17 11.96
CA VAL A 181 7.22 6.39 10.91
C VAL A 181 8.26 5.65 10.08
N VAL A 182 7.95 4.40 9.76
CA VAL A 182 8.76 3.57 8.85
C VAL A 182 7.84 2.97 7.81
N ILE A 183 8.16 3.16 6.53
CA ILE A 183 7.50 2.53 5.38
C ILE A 183 8.53 1.66 4.69
N ILE A 184 8.20 0.39 4.49
CA ILE A 184 9.07 -0.61 3.85
C ILE A 184 8.25 -1.57 2.99
N ASN A 185 8.95 -2.24 2.12
CA ASN A 185 8.45 -3.42 1.42
C ASN A 185 9.25 -4.64 1.85
#